data_1946ee252d77d807d97b763058cb89ec
#
_entry.id   1946ee252d77d807d97b763058cb89ec
#
_cell.length_a   1.000
_cell.length_b   1.000
_cell.length_c   1.000
_cell.angle_alpha   90.00
_cell.angle_beta   90.00
_cell.angle_gamma   90.00
#
_symmetry.space_group_name_H-M   'P 1'
#
loop_
_entity.id
_entity.type
_entity.pdbx_description
1 polymer ?
#
loop_
_entity_poly.entity_id
_entity_poly.type
_entity_poly.pdbx_seq_one_letter_code
_entity_poly.pdbx_strand_id
1 'polypeptide(L)'
;MGDWKNMQKFRILLISILILISLGVLFFLADKEIRNKEESGFTYQISRLIPESVKDFLKETLFAKSALESKIEVLEKEKLLTAQENITLYTNISQILRSSSVSNISAPLQSEENIEELVSVKKFKIDFLSNGKSLFSKASAYLETIDENVLIVSADGVVGYFNISQLETNKLSITSIPTNIESFIDYAEFYTQSFLGIKDVFVNDGNVYVSYTKQLEEDCFNISILKAKVDYKELIFNDFFSVDECTTRTSIYDDNMHHAGGRIISLNDTFLVLTVGDFGNYEAVQDDDSYFGKIIKINIDTKNYSIISKGHRNPQGLALDVVSNTIISTEHGPYGGDEINLIDLGTSEPENFGWPVSSYGEHNSLGRVEINSSLYDRAPLNKSHIDYGFKEPAKFYVPSIGISEVIFAPENTLFNDNERRIIVSSMGYTHEGFDLDDFTLHIFKGDYKNGLQQDVKIRIGERIRDIKYVKSIGKYIMFLENSPAIALLSKKELFEDKITNLISRSGKEVYLRYCAACHTNGFAGSPLLKDEAEWDLRLSYRGREQLIYNAFYGYKAMPAKGGCGDCSYEEIEKSVDYMLNFKDPGPTGG
;
A
#
# COMPACT_ATOMS: atom_id res chain seq x y z
N MET A 1 39.52 4.90 -36.42
CA MET A 1 38.95 5.48 -37.67
C MET A 1 37.58 4.91 -38.06
N GLY A 2 37.14 3.83 -37.48
CA GLY A 2 35.82 3.23 -37.77
C GLY A 2 34.63 3.96 -37.13
N ASP A 3 34.77 4.46 -35.89
CA ASP A 3 33.68 5.05 -35.12
C ASP A 3 33.22 6.43 -35.62
N TRP A 4 34.07 7.21 -36.19
CA TRP A 4 33.73 8.55 -36.67
C TRP A 4 32.82 8.53 -37.92
N LYS A 5 33.00 7.53 -38.80
CA LYS A 5 32.14 7.35 -39.99
C LYS A 5 30.72 6.86 -39.60
N ASN A 6 30.61 6.03 -38.57
CA ASN A 6 29.33 5.57 -38.08
C ASN A 6 28.56 6.68 -37.36
N MET A 7 29.24 7.52 -36.59
CA MET A 7 28.66 8.67 -35.93
C MET A 7 28.22 9.76 -36.93
N GLN A 8 28.92 9.97 -38.04
CA GLN A 8 28.46 10.85 -39.12
C GLN A 8 27.22 10.30 -39.83
N LYS A 9 27.18 8.99 -40.11
CA LYS A 9 25.99 8.35 -40.70
C LYS A 9 24.79 8.44 -39.78
N PHE A 10 24.98 8.26 -38.45
CA PHE A 10 23.91 8.40 -37.46
C PHE A 10 23.41 9.82 -37.36
N ARG A 11 24.30 10.85 -37.37
CA ARG A 11 23.90 12.26 -37.40
C ARG A 11 23.15 12.64 -38.69
N ILE A 12 23.57 12.15 -39.83
CA ILE A 12 22.88 12.38 -41.13
C ILE A 12 21.50 11.72 -41.08
N LEU A 13 21.38 10.52 -40.55
CA LEU A 13 20.09 9.84 -40.37
C LEU A 13 19.16 10.60 -39.41
N LEU A 14 19.69 11.07 -38.30
CA LEU A 14 18.92 11.84 -37.33
C LEU A 14 18.43 13.18 -37.89
N ILE A 15 19.29 13.89 -38.64
CA ILE A 15 18.93 15.13 -39.32
C ILE A 15 17.87 14.85 -40.41
N SER A 16 18.01 13.75 -41.14
CA SER A 16 17.02 13.37 -42.16
C SER A 16 15.68 13.02 -41.54
N ILE A 17 15.64 12.37 -40.39
CA ILE A 17 14.41 12.07 -39.64
C ILE A 17 13.79 13.37 -39.12
N LEU A 18 14.58 14.29 -38.56
CA LEU A 18 14.06 15.60 -38.08
C LEU A 18 13.54 16.47 -39.24
N ILE A 19 14.16 16.42 -40.41
CA ILE A 19 13.66 17.11 -41.61
C ILE A 19 12.36 16.46 -42.08
N LEU A 20 12.23 15.14 -42.06
CA LEU A 20 11.00 14.42 -42.41
C LEU A 20 9.85 14.73 -41.43
N ILE A 21 10.13 14.82 -40.13
CA ILE A 21 9.14 15.20 -39.12
C ILE A 21 8.69 16.66 -39.33
N SER A 22 9.63 17.58 -39.57
CA SER A 22 9.29 18.98 -39.83
C SER A 22 8.51 19.19 -41.13
N LEU A 23 8.83 18.42 -42.18
CA LEU A 23 8.06 18.39 -43.41
C LEU A 23 6.68 17.77 -43.23
N GLY A 24 6.55 16.74 -42.39
CA GLY A 24 5.26 16.15 -42.00
C GLY A 24 4.36 17.13 -41.25
N VAL A 25 4.91 17.90 -40.31
CA VAL A 25 4.19 18.96 -39.59
C VAL A 25 3.76 20.08 -40.51
N LEU A 26 4.64 20.52 -41.45
CA LEU A 26 4.32 21.51 -42.45
C LEU A 26 3.23 21.02 -43.41
N PHE A 27 3.24 19.76 -43.81
CA PHE A 27 2.22 19.14 -44.63
C PHE A 27 0.87 19.06 -43.92
N PHE A 28 0.86 18.70 -42.63
CA PHE A 28 -0.35 18.66 -41.81
C PHE A 28 -0.98 20.05 -41.64
N LEU A 29 -0.15 21.06 -41.43
CA LEU A 29 -0.60 22.46 -41.34
C LEU A 29 -1.14 22.96 -42.69
N ALA A 30 -0.51 22.56 -43.79
CA ALA A 30 -0.93 22.88 -45.15
C ALA A 30 -2.27 22.20 -45.51
N ASP A 31 -2.46 20.92 -45.16
CA ASP A 31 -3.75 20.21 -45.39
C ASP A 31 -4.89 20.81 -44.57
N LYS A 32 -4.61 21.32 -43.38
CA LYS A 32 -5.60 22.02 -42.53
C LYS A 32 -5.99 23.39 -43.12
N GLU A 33 -5.06 24.10 -43.75
CA GLU A 33 -5.29 25.38 -44.40
C GLU A 33 -6.00 25.22 -45.77
N ILE A 34 -5.67 24.17 -46.54
CA ILE A 34 -6.31 23.87 -47.85
C ILE A 34 -7.78 23.50 -47.67
N ARG A 35 -8.18 22.87 -46.56
CA ARG A 35 -9.59 22.57 -46.26
C ARG A 35 -10.41 23.83 -45.89
N ASN A 36 -9.76 24.94 -45.54
CA ASN A 36 -10.41 26.17 -45.09
C ASN A 36 -10.47 27.28 -46.16
N LYS A 37 -10.36 26.95 -47.47
CA LYS A 37 -10.49 27.91 -48.57
C LYS A 37 -9.75 29.24 -48.39
N GLU A 38 -8.54 29.28 -48.97
CA GLU A 38 -8.11 30.42 -49.77
C GLU A 38 -6.86 30.07 -50.56
N GLU A 39 -6.93 30.20 -51.88
CA GLU A 39 -5.82 30.00 -52.81
C GLU A 39 -4.87 31.19 -52.68
N SER A 40 -3.73 30.98 -52.13
CA SER A 40 -2.47 31.63 -52.48
C SER A 40 -1.50 31.57 -51.29
N GLY A 41 -0.59 30.66 -51.26
CA GLY A 41 0.34 30.64 -50.19
C GLY A 41 1.60 29.79 -50.44
N PHE A 42 2.61 30.14 -49.75
CA PHE A 42 3.93 29.51 -49.66
C PHE A 42 3.87 27.96 -49.50
N THR A 43 2.83 27.45 -48.85
CA THR A 43 2.54 26.03 -48.64
C THR A 43 2.26 25.25 -49.90
N TYR A 44 1.57 25.86 -50.90
CA TYR A 44 1.29 25.25 -52.20
C TYR A 44 2.57 25.08 -53.03
N GLN A 45 3.48 26.02 -52.96
CA GLN A 45 4.75 25.93 -53.67
C GLN A 45 5.69 24.84 -53.06
N ILE A 46 5.71 24.68 -51.73
CA ILE A 46 6.50 23.62 -51.08
C ILE A 46 5.93 22.24 -51.40
N SER A 47 4.64 22.07 -51.47
CA SER A 47 4.01 20.78 -51.81
C SER A 47 4.40 20.26 -53.19
N ARG A 48 4.74 21.15 -54.14
CA ARG A 48 5.25 20.78 -55.48
C ARG A 48 6.69 20.30 -55.49
N LEU A 49 7.47 20.64 -54.51
CA LEU A 49 8.88 20.21 -54.38
C LEU A 49 9.05 18.83 -53.72
N ILE A 50 7.98 18.30 -53.11
CA ILE A 50 8.01 16.98 -52.48
C ILE A 50 7.70 15.93 -53.56
N PRO A 51 8.59 14.93 -53.80
CA PRO A 51 8.33 13.83 -54.71
C PRO A 51 7.03 13.10 -54.39
N GLU A 52 6.27 12.70 -55.41
CA GLU A 52 4.97 12.05 -55.27
C GLU A 52 5.08 10.76 -54.41
N SER A 53 6.19 9.99 -54.56
CA SER A 53 6.45 8.82 -53.73
C SER A 53 6.59 9.13 -52.25
N VAL A 54 7.04 10.35 -51.88
CA VAL A 54 7.14 10.79 -50.48
C VAL A 54 5.77 11.24 -49.96
N LYS A 55 4.98 11.86 -50.82
CA LYS A 55 3.60 12.23 -50.48
C LYS A 55 2.72 11.00 -50.23
N ASP A 56 2.85 10.00 -51.10
CA ASP A 56 2.11 8.74 -50.95
C ASP A 56 2.52 7.98 -49.69
N PHE A 57 3.82 7.89 -49.41
CA PHE A 57 4.32 7.31 -48.16
C PHE A 57 3.81 8.06 -46.92
N LEU A 58 3.80 9.41 -46.92
CA LEU A 58 3.28 10.22 -45.82
C LEU A 58 1.77 10.03 -45.68
N LYS A 59 1.02 9.99 -46.78
CA LYS A 59 -0.43 9.73 -46.75
C LYS A 59 -0.73 8.33 -46.21
N GLU A 60 -0.05 7.29 -46.65
CA GLU A 60 -0.22 5.92 -46.14
C GLU A 60 0.11 5.83 -44.66
N THR A 61 1.20 6.48 -44.21
CA THR A 61 1.62 6.48 -42.81
C THR A 61 0.62 7.25 -41.91
N LEU A 62 0.13 8.42 -42.37
CA LEU A 62 -0.88 9.20 -41.66
C LEU A 62 -2.24 8.50 -41.64
N PHE A 63 -2.61 7.82 -42.73
CA PHE A 63 -3.85 7.06 -42.80
C PHE A 63 -3.80 5.83 -41.90
N ALA A 64 -2.68 5.12 -41.85
CA ALA A 64 -2.46 4.01 -40.92
C ALA A 64 -2.50 4.47 -39.47
N LYS A 65 -1.90 5.63 -39.15
CA LYS A 65 -1.95 6.24 -37.82
C LYS A 65 -3.38 6.62 -37.43
N SER A 66 -4.12 7.30 -38.30
CA SER A 66 -5.52 7.69 -38.07
C SER A 66 -6.44 6.47 -37.91
N ALA A 67 -6.22 5.40 -38.68
CA ALA A 67 -6.96 4.15 -38.54
C ALA A 67 -6.65 3.45 -37.21
N LEU A 68 -5.39 3.50 -36.76
CA LEU A 68 -4.99 2.96 -35.46
C LEU A 68 -5.59 3.77 -34.30
N GLU A 69 -5.54 5.09 -34.37
CA GLU A 69 -6.16 5.99 -33.39
C GLU A 69 -7.67 5.76 -33.28
N SER A 70 -8.37 5.63 -34.42
CA SER A 70 -9.80 5.30 -34.44
C SER A 70 -10.10 3.92 -33.83
N LYS A 71 -9.22 2.93 -34.06
CA LYS A 71 -9.36 1.59 -33.47
C LYS A 71 -9.11 1.59 -31.97
N ILE A 72 -8.13 2.38 -31.52
CA ILE A 72 -7.87 2.60 -30.08
C ILE A 72 -9.09 3.24 -29.43
N GLU A 73 -9.64 4.29 -30.00
CA GLU A 73 -10.83 4.97 -29.48
C GLU A 73 -12.05 4.03 -29.38
N VAL A 74 -12.25 3.17 -30.37
CA VAL A 74 -13.30 2.14 -30.33
C VAL A 74 -13.06 1.14 -29.21
N LEU A 75 -11.82 0.64 -29.07
CA LEU A 75 -11.47 -0.31 -28.01
C LEU A 75 -11.58 0.31 -26.61
N GLU A 76 -11.19 1.57 -26.46
CA GLU A 76 -11.34 2.30 -25.20
C GLU A 76 -12.83 2.49 -24.85
N LYS A 77 -13.66 2.81 -25.84
CA LYS A 77 -15.12 2.93 -25.66
C LYS A 77 -15.77 1.59 -25.31
N GLU A 78 -15.38 0.50 -25.97
CA GLU A 78 -15.85 -0.85 -25.63
C GLU A 78 -15.42 -1.24 -24.22
N LYS A 79 -14.16 -0.97 -23.85
CA LYS A 79 -13.65 -1.20 -22.51
C LYS A 79 -14.41 -0.40 -21.45
N LEU A 80 -14.73 0.86 -21.73
CA LEU A 80 -15.52 1.73 -20.87
C LEU A 80 -16.95 1.22 -20.69
N LEU A 81 -17.62 0.77 -21.78
CA LEU A 81 -18.95 0.18 -21.72
C LEU A 81 -18.97 -1.09 -20.89
N THR A 82 -18.03 -2.01 -21.12
CA THR A 82 -17.90 -3.25 -20.34
C THR A 82 -17.63 -2.96 -18.86
N ALA A 83 -16.79 -1.96 -18.58
CA ALA A 83 -16.54 -1.52 -17.21
C ALA A 83 -17.82 -0.96 -16.57
N GLN A 84 -18.60 -0.15 -17.28
CA GLN A 84 -19.86 0.42 -16.79
C GLN A 84 -20.92 -0.66 -16.54
N GLU A 85 -21.00 -1.68 -17.39
CA GLU A 85 -21.87 -2.83 -17.18
C GLU A 85 -21.49 -3.63 -15.94
N ASN A 86 -20.20 -3.87 -15.75
CA ASN A 86 -19.69 -4.52 -14.54
C ASN A 86 -19.99 -3.70 -13.28
N ILE A 87 -19.75 -2.39 -13.31
CA ILE A 87 -20.08 -1.47 -12.22
C ILE A 87 -21.56 -1.61 -11.85
N THR A 88 -22.46 -1.55 -12.83
CA THR A 88 -23.90 -1.67 -12.61
C THR A 88 -24.26 -3.01 -11.98
N LEU A 89 -23.66 -4.10 -12.46
CA LEU A 89 -23.89 -5.45 -11.93
C LEU A 89 -23.46 -5.54 -10.45
N TYR A 90 -22.25 -5.10 -10.14
CA TYR A 90 -21.74 -5.14 -8.76
C TYR A 90 -22.52 -4.21 -7.83
N THR A 91 -22.96 -3.04 -8.31
CA THR A 91 -23.83 -2.14 -7.57
C THR A 91 -25.13 -2.84 -7.16
N ASN A 92 -25.77 -3.52 -8.12
CA ASN A 92 -27.00 -4.24 -7.86
C ASN A 92 -26.79 -5.43 -6.88
N ILE A 93 -25.70 -6.18 -7.04
CA ILE A 93 -25.36 -7.27 -6.12
C ILE A 93 -25.13 -6.72 -4.71
N SER A 94 -24.31 -5.68 -4.57
CA SER A 94 -24.04 -5.07 -3.28
C SER A 94 -25.31 -4.52 -2.62
N GLN A 95 -26.21 -3.93 -3.40
CA GLN A 95 -27.50 -3.42 -2.89
C GLN A 95 -28.36 -4.57 -2.34
N ILE A 96 -28.47 -5.69 -3.08
CA ILE A 96 -29.20 -6.87 -2.63
C ILE A 96 -28.58 -7.40 -1.32
N LEU A 97 -27.27 -7.51 -1.24
CA LEU A 97 -26.57 -8.03 -0.07
C LEU A 97 -26.67 -7.11 1.16
N ARG A 98 -26.85 -5.80 0.97
CA ARG A 98 -27.07 -4.84 2.06
C ARG A 98 -28.51 -4.79 2.55
N SER A 99 -29.47 -5.03 1.65
CA SER A 99 -30.90 -4.87 1.95
C SER A 99 -31.60 -6.17 2.35
N SER A 100 -30.96 -7.32 2.17
CA SER A 100 -31.56 -8.62 2.46
C SER A 100 -30.56 -9.63 2.99
N SER A 101 -31.04 -10.59 3.81
CA SER A 101 -30.23 -11.71 4.25
C SER A 101 -30.12 -12.76 3.14
N VAL A 102 -28.95 -12.88 2.56
CA VAL A 102 -28.60 -13.92 1.58
C VAL A 102 -27.65 -14.90 2.25
N SER A 103 -28.08 -16.13 2.39
CA SER A 103 -27.29 -17.20 3.02
C SER A 103 -26.55 -18.06 1.98
N ASN A 104 -25.50 -18.74 2.44
CA ASN A 104 -24.71 -19.67 1.63
C ASN A 104 -24.00 -19.02 0.41
N ILE A 105 -23.62 -17.74 0.51
CA ILE A 105 -22.73 -17.13 -0.48
C ILE A 105 -21.41 -17.88 -0.44
N SER A 106 -21.09 -18.56 -1.54
CA SER A 106 -19.95 -19.46 -1.60
C SER A 106 -18.63 -18.71 -1.72
N ALA A 107 -17.71 -18.99 -0.83
CA ALA A 107 -16.30 -18.62 -0.97
C ALA A 107 -15.45 -19.90 -0.98
N PRO A 108 -15.17 -20.47 -2.18
CA PRO A 108 -14.42 -21.71 -2.30
C PRO A 108 -12.95 -21.52 -1.97
N LEU A 109 -12.30 -22.59 -1.52
CA LEU A 109 -10.85 -22.65 -1.39
C LEU A 109 -10.22 -22.45 -2.78
N GLN A 110 -9.38 -21.42 -2.91
CA GLN A 110 -8.64 -21.11 -4.13
C GLN A 110 -7.26 -21.75 -4.14
N SER A 111 -6.53 -21.66 -3.04
CA SER A 111 -5.21 -22.27 -2.88
C SER A 111 -4.91 -22.58 -1.41
N GLU A 112 -3.98 -23.50 -1.23
CA GLU A 112 -3.31 -23.76 0.04
C GLU A 112 -1.82 -23.88 -0.23
N GLU A 113 -1.02 -23.01 0.34
CA GLU A 113 0.41 -22.87 0.07
C GLU A 113 1.20 -22.88 1.36
N ASN A 114 2.38 -23.53 1.35
CA ASN A 114 3.36 -23.42 2.42
C ASN A 114 4.34 -22.31 2.08
N ILE A 115 4.49 -21.34 2.98
CA ILE A 115 5.39 -20.21 2.81
C ILE A 115 6.58 -20.37 3.75
N GLU A 116 7.79 -20.33 3.18
CA GLU A 116 9.08 -20.31 3.90
C GLU A 116 9.26 -21.45 4.90
N GLU A 117 8.59 -22.58 4.70
CA GLU A 117 8.56 -23.72 5.65
C GLU A 117 8.06 -23.38 7.06
N LEU A 118 7.64 -22.13 7.31
CA LEU A 118 7.19 -21.64 8.63
C LEU A 118 5.68 -21.69 8.79
N VAL A 119 4.95 -21.29 7.73
CA VAL A 119 3.51 -21.10 7.77
C VAL A 119 2.82 -21.73 6.57
N SER A 120 1.53 -22.04 6.75
CA SER A 120 0.61 -22.41 5.70
C SER A 120 -0.44 -21.33 5.54
N VAL A 121 -0.79 -21.00 4.30
CA VAL A 121 -1.82 -20.02 3.95
C VAL A 121 -2.89 -20.68 3.09
N LYS A 122 -4.13 -20.71 3.57
CA LYS A 122 -5.32 -21.09 2.80
C LYS A 122 -6.04 -19.83 2.33
N LYS A 123 -6.34 -19.71 1.04
CA LYS A 123 -7.06 -18.56 0.46
C LYS A 123 -8.45 -18.96 -0.01
N PHE A 124 -9.48 -18.25 0.46
CA PHE A 124 -10.88 -18.44 0.08
C PHE A 124 -11.34 -17.24 -0.74
N LYS A 125 -11.64 -17.47 -2.01
CA LYS A 125 -12.02 -16.41 -2.95
C LYS A 125 -13.40 -15.86 -2.64
N ILE A 126 -13.56 -14.53 -2.68
CA ILE A 126 -14.82 -13.83 -2.40
C ILE A 126 -15.25 -13.05 -3.64
N ASP A 127 -16.00 -13.70 -4.53
CA ASP A 127 -16.37 -13.13 -5.82
C ASP A 127 -17.28 -11.88 -5.74
N PHE A 128 -18.13 -11.78 -4.73
CA PHE A 128 -19.05 -10.64 -4.59
C PHE A 128 -18.37 -9.33 -4.13
N LEU A 129 -17.12 -9.39 -3.70
CA LEU A 129 -16.29 -8.22 -3.37
C LEU A 129 -15.34 -7.84 -4.51
N SER A 130 -15.31 -8.62 -5.60
CA SER A 130 -14.40 -8.36 -6.70
C SER A 130 -14.81 -7.14 -7.51
N ASN A 131 -13.88 -6.24 -7.78
CA ASN A 131 -13.96 -5.10 -8.70
C ASN A 131 -14.90 -3.94 -8.30
N GLY A 132 -15.19 -3.78 -6.99
CA GLY A 132 -16.34 -3.00 -6.62
C GLY A 132 -16.24 -1.49 -6.77
N LYS A 133 -15.21 -0.82 -6.34
CA LYS A 133 -15.39 0.59 -5.97
C LYS A 133 -15.18 1.62 -7.07
N SER A 134 -14.37 1.34 -8.02
CA SER A 134 -14.16 2.18 -9.20
C SER A 134 -13.31 1.43 -10.20
N LEU A 135 -13.19 1.97 -11.41
CA LEU A 135 -12.27 1.48 -12.43
C LEU A 135 -10.80 1.39 -11.96
N PHE A 136 -10.47 2.09 -10.87
CA PHE A 136 -9.11 2.26 -10.35
C PHE A 136 -8.91 1.72 -8.93
N SER A 137 -9.96 1.38 -8.17
CA SER A 137 -9.81 0.86 -6.81
C SER A 137 -10.03 -0.65 -6.75
N LYS A 138 -9.21 -1.30 -5.94
CA LYS A 138 -9.33 -2.72 -5.64
C LYS A 138 -10.42 -2.92 -4.59
N ALA A 139 -11.10 -4.07 -4.60
CA ALA A 139 -12.07 -4.41 -3.57
C ALA A 139 -11.39 -4.48 -2.20
N SER A 140 -11.99 -3.88 -1.20
CA SER A 140 -11.47 -3.80 0.15
C SER A 140 -12.52 -4.21 1.17
N ALA A 141 -12.11 -4.91 2.23
CA ALA A 141 -12.95 -5.24 3.36
C ALA A 141 -12.13 -5.35 4.65
N TYR A 142 -12.85 -5.30 5.77
CA TYR A 142 -12.32 -5.40 7.12
C TYR A 142 -12.95 -6.58 7.84
N LEU A 143 -12.20 -7.19 8.72
CA LEU A 143 -12.57 -8.41 9.44
C LEU A 143 -12.65 -8.13 10.93
N GLU A 144 -13.60 -8.78 11.61
CA GLU A 144 -13.64 -8.80 13.07
C GLU A 144 -14.16 -10.15 13.56
N THR A 145 -13.81 -10.55 14.76
CA THR A 145 -14.27 -11.79 15.36
C THR A 145 -15.32 -11.52 16.41
N ILE A 146 -16.43 -12.22 16.34
CA ILE A 146 -17.52 -12.14 17.32
C ILE A 146 -17.92 -13.58 17.70
N ASP A 147 -17.67 -13.95 18.95
CA ASP A 147 -17.95 -15.30 19.45
C ASP A 147 -17.35 -16.38 18.52
N GLU A 148 -18.21 -17.22 17.93
CA GLU A 148 -17.82 -18.29 16.99
C GLU A 148 -17.85 -17.85 15.51
N ASN A 149 -17.98 -16.56 15.23
CA ASN A 149 -18.13 -16.05 13.88
C ASN A 149 -17.03 -15.03 13.52
N VAL A 150 -16.75 -14.95 12.22
CA VAL A 150 -16.02 -13.85 11.60
C VAL A 150 -17.03 -12.94 10.92
N LEU A 151 -17.02 -11.66 11.28
CA LEU A 151 -17.71 -10.59 10.58
C LEU A 151 -16.80 -10.05 9.49
N ILE A 152 -17.35 -9.82 8.31
CA ILE A 152 -16.70 -9.15 7.19
C ILE A 152 -17.52 -7.93 6.80
N VAL A 153 -16.86 -6.77 6.68
CA VAL A 153 -17.49 -5.52 6.24
C VAL A 153 -16.72 -4.99 5.06
N SER A 154 -17.36 -4.95 3.90
CA SER A 154 -16.74 -4.41 2.69
C SER A 154 -16.66 -2.89 2.76
N ALA A 155 -15.72 -2.32 2.00
CA ALA A 155 -15.55 -0.87 1.95
C ALA A 155 -16.77 -0.13 1.38
N ASP A 156 -17.68 -0.82 0.69
CA ASP A 156 -18.96 -0.28 0.19
C ASP A 156 -20.17 -0.61 1.08
N GLY A 157 -19.92 -1.13 2.30
CA GLY A 157 -20.93 -1.30 3.33
C GLY A 157 -21.73 -2.60 3.27
N VAL A 158 -21.32 -3.61 2.50
CA VAL A 158 -21.87 -4.96 2.60
C VAL A 158 -21.33 -5.60 3.87
N VAL A 159 -22.23 -6.10 4.71
CA VAL A 159 -21.88 -6.84 5.93
C VAL A 159 -22.23 -8.31 5.76
N GLY A 160 -21.32 -9.18 6.12
CA GLY A 160 -21.57 -10.63 6.14
C GLY A 160 -20.85 -11.31 7.29
N TYR A 161 -21.20 -12.55 7.54
CA TYR A 161 -20.54 -13.38 8.54
C TYR A 161 -20.46 -14.84 8.11
N PHE A 162 -19.53 -15.56 8.70
CA PHE A 162 -19.42 -17.01 8.60
C PHE A 162 -18.87 -17.60 9.91
N ASN A 163 -19.15 -18.88 10.17
CA ASN A 163 -18.64 -19.53 11.38
C ASN A 163 -17.15 -19.85 11.25
N ILE A 164 -16.37 -19.57 12.29
CA ILE A 164 -14.91 -19.78 12.37
C ILE A 164 -14.52 -21.22 12.01
N SER A 165 -15.32 -22.22 12.41
CA SER A 165 -15.03 -23.63 12.09
C SER A 165 -14.94 -23.93 10.59
N GLN A 166 -15.53 -23.09 9.74
CA GLN A 166 -15.48 -23.26 8.28
C GLN A 166 -14.07 -22.95 7.73
N LEU A 167 -13.23 -22.22 8.43
CA LEU A 167 -11.84 -21.96 8.03
C LEU A 167 -11.01 -23.23 7.89
N GLU A 168 -11.38 -24.28 8.59
CA GLU A 168 -10.72 -25.61 8.48
C GLU A 168 -11.24 -26.43 7.30
N THR A 169 -12.30 -26.00 6.64
CA THR A 169 -12.89 -26.67 5.47
C THR A 169 -12.32 -26.14 4.15
N ASN A 170 -12.83 -26.63 3.03
CA ASN A 170 -12.45 -26.15 1.70
C ASN A 170 -13.43 -25.11 1.12
N LYS A 171 -14.34 -24.61 1.95
CA LYS A 171 -15.34 -23.64 1.50
C LYS A 171 -15.89 -22.84 2.68
N LEU A 172 -15.97 -21.53 2.52
CA LEU A 172 -16.75 -20.67 3.41
C LEU A 172 -18.16 -20.48 2.83
N SER A 173 -19.16 -20.51 3.69
CA SER A 173 -20.53 -20.13 3.38
C SER A 173 -20.84 -18.85 4.15
N ILE A 174 -20.79 -17.72 3.45
CA ILE A 174 -21.01 -16.40 4.02
C ILE A 174 -22.50 -16.10 3.98
N THR A 175 -23.04 -15.51 5.04
CA THR A 175 -24.40 -14.99 5.10
C THR A 175 -24.33 -13.47 5.21
N SER A 176 -24.99 -12.73 4.31
CA SER A 176 -25.09 -11.28 4.44
C SER A 176 -26.06 -10.89 5.55
N ILE A 177 -25.76 -9.79 6.23
CA ILE A 177 -26.61 -9.18 7.25
C ILE A 177 -27.19 -7.90 6.65
N PRO A 178 -28.52 -7.77 6.55
CA PRO A 178 -29.17 -6.53 6.14
C PRO A 178 -28.78 -5.38 7.05
N THR A 179 -28.59 -4.19 6.46
CA THR A 179 -28.23 -2.97 7.18
C THR A 179 -29.02 -1.78 6.66
N ASN A 180 -29.05 -0.71 7.45
CA ASN A 180 -29.57 0.60 7.04
C ASN A 180 -28.43 1.58 6.65
N ILE A 181 -27.27 1.08 6.29
CA ILE A 181 -26.08 1.92 6.04
C ILE A 181 -26.30 2.93 4.91
N GLU A 182 -27.22 2.63 3.99
CA GLU A 182 -27.63 3.54 2.90
C GLU A 182 -28.26 4.85 3.41
N SER A 183 -28.70 4.89 4.66
CA SER A 183 -29.21 6.12 5.29
C SER A 183 -28.11 7.12 5.66
N PHE A 184 -26.84 6.70 5.63
CA PHE A 184 -25.68 7.49 6.06
C PHE A 184 -24.69 7.79 4.94
N ILE A 185 -24.81 7.09 3.81
CA ILE A 185 -23.90 7.23 2.66
C ILE A 185 -24.72 7.47 1.40
N ASP A 186 -24.25 8.38 0.53
CA ASP A 186 -24.67 8.38 -0.86
C ASP A 186 -23.98 7.21 -1.57
N TYR A 187 -24.78 6.24 -1.94
CA TYR A 187 -24.25 5.01 -2.50
C TYR A 187 -23.60 5.19 -3.86
N ALA A 188 -24.14 6.06 -4.70
CA ALA A 188 -23.58 6.34 -6.02
C ALA A 188 -22.20 7.01 -5.89
N GLU A 189 -22.04 7.95 -4.96
CA GLU A 189 -20.75 8.56 -4.66
C GLU A 189 -19.78 7.57 -4.03
N PHE A 190 -20.21 6.79 -3.05
CA PHE A 190 -19.39 5.74 -2.42
C PHE A 190 -18.87 4.71 -3.43
N TYR A 191 -19.65 4.45 -4.45
CA TYR A 191 -19.29 3.51 -5.49
C TYR A 191 -18.31 4.12 -6.51
N THR A 192 -18.51 5.37 -6.88
CA THR A 192 -17.73 6.04 -7.93
C THR A 192 -16.45 6.71 -7.42
N GLN A 193 -16.41 7.09 -6.13
CA GLN A 193 -15.27 7.78 -5.54
C GLN A 193 -14.42 6.81 -4.72
N SER A 194 -13.20 6.53 -5.16
CA SER A 194 -12.30 5.54 -4.54
C SER A 194 -11.89 5.89 -3.11
N PHE A 195 -11.93 7.15 -2.72
CA PHE A 195 -11.59 7.61 -1.38
C PHE A 195 -12.73 7.46 -0.37
N LEU A 196 -13.99 7.46 -0.81
CA LEU A 196 -15.13 7.20 0.07
C LEU A 196 -15.19 5.72 0.44
N GLY A 197 -15.59 5.42 1.64
CA GLY A 197 -15.76 4.04 2.08
C GLY A 197 -15.72 3.82 3.57
N ILE A 198 -16.11 2.61 3.93
CA ILE A 198 -15.81 2.03 5.23
C ILE A 198 -14.29 1.94 5.35
N LYS A 199 -13.78 2.30 6.54
CA LYS A 199 -12.34 2.32 6.84
C LYS A 199 -11.93 1.34 7.91
N ASP A 200 -12.88 0.88 8.73
CA ASP A 200 -12.67 -0.18 9.72
C ASP A 200 -13.98 -0.74 10.25
N VAL A 201 -13.93 -1.93 10.82
CA VAL A 201 -14.96 -2.52 11.68
C VAL A 201 -14.34 -2.95 13.00
N PHE A 202 -14.98 -2.61 14.09
CA PHE A 202 -14.57 -2.96 15.44
C PHE A 202 -15.77 -3.41 16.27
N VAL A 203 -15.59 -4.44 17.08
CA VAL A 203 -16.63 -4.96 17.97
C VAL A 203 -16.22 -4.79 19.42
N ASN A 204 -17.08 -4.17 20.21
CA ASN A 204 -16.87 -4.00 21.63
C ASN A 204 -18.20 -4.04 22.39
N ASP A 205 -18.25 -4.78 23.49
CA ASP A 205 -19.39 -4.89 24.39
C ASP A 205 -20.73 -5.09 23.66
N GLY A 206 -20.77 -6.08 22.74
CA GLY A 206 -21.97 -6.43 21.97
C GLY A 206 -22.43 -5.37 20.97
N ASN A 207 -21.57 -4.43 20.61
CA ASN A 207 -21.83 -3.42 19.59
C ASN A 207 -20.80 -3.51 18.45
N VAL A 208 -21.27 -3.29 17.23
CA VAL A 208 -20.46 -3.11 16.03
C VAL A 208 -20.25 -1.62 15.80
N TYR A 209 -19.00 -1.20 15.66
CA TYR A 209 -18.61 0.15 15.28
C TYR A 209 -18.00 0.09 13.89
N VAL A 210 -18.38 1.02 13.03
CA VAL A 210 -17.89 1.12 11.67
C VAL A 210 -17.45 2.55 11.40
N SER A 211 -16.18 2.76 11.12
CA SER A 211 -15.69 4.05 10.66
C SER A 211 -15.85 4.19 9.16
N TYR A 212 -16.17 5.38 8.70
CA TYR A 212 -16.42 5.66 7.30
C TYR A 212 -16.12 7.12 6.96
N THR A 213 -15.79 7.37 5.70
CA THR A 213 -15.72 8.75 5.19
C THR A 213 -17.12 9.30 5.05
N LYS A 214 -17.43 10.33 5.83
CA LYS A 214 -18.73 11.00 5.85
C LYS A 214 -18.68 12.28 5.05
N GLN A 215 -19.65 12.45 4.18
CA GLN A 215 -19.92 13.73 3.52
C GLN A 215 -20.84 14.55 4.42
N LEU A 216 -20.38 15.70 4.89
CA LEU A 216 -21.19 16.59 5.74
C LEU A 216 -21.97 17.61 4.89
N GLU A 217 -21.30 18.15 3.88
CA GLU A 217 -21.85 19.11 2.93
C GLU A 217 -21.36 18.74 1.52
N GLU A 218 -21.86 19.44 0.48
CA GLU A 218 -21.39 19.26 -0.87
C GLU A 218 -19.86 19.44 -0.91
N ASP A 219 -19.16 18.37 -1.32
CA ASP A 219 -17.70 18.31 -1.43
C ASP A 219 -16.90 18.51 -0.12
N CYS A 220 -17.52 18.32 1.06
CA CYS A 220 -16.85 18.43 2.36
C CYS A 220 -16.93 17.13 3.16
N PHE A 221 -15.79 16.56 3.51
CA PHE A 221 -15.65 15.20 4.02
C PHE A 221 -14.88 15.13 5.33
N ASN A 222 -15.22 14.15 6.15
CA ASN A 222 -14.47 13.78 7.34
C ASN A 222 -14.50 12.27 7.58
N ILE A 223 -13.93 11.81 8.70
CA ILE A 223 -14.07 10.45 9.21
C ILE A 223 -15.04 10.45 10.39
N SER A 224 -16.02 9.55 10.35
CA SER A 224 -17.07 9.42 11.38
C SER A 224 -17.28 7.95 11.73
N ILE A 225 -18.01 7.68 12.82
CA ILE A 225 -18.28 6.32 13.28
C ILE A 225 -19.79 6.10 13.38
N LEU A 226 -20.26 5.01 12.82
CA LEU A 226 -21.59 4.44 13.04
C LEU A 226 -21.51 3.35 14.10
N LYS A 227 -22.61 3.12 14.81
CA LYS A 227 -22.75 2.08 15.83
C LYS A 227 -24.06 1.30 15.62
N ALA A 228 -23.99 -0.02 15.69
CA ALA A 228 -25.14 -0.90 15.77
C ALA A 228 -24.97 -1.90 16.92
N LYS A 229 -26.07 -2.39 17.47
CA LYS A 229 -26.03 -3.57 18.35
C LYS A 229 -25.79 -4.82 17.50
N VAL A 230 -24.96 -5.73 17.97
CA VAL A 230 -24.73 -7.01 17.30
C VAL A 230 -26.06 -7.77 17.15
N ASP A 231 -26.49 -8.00 15.92
CA ASP A 231 -27.59 -8.86 15.55
C ASP A 231 -27.31 -9.49 14.17
N TYR A 232 -27.30 -10.79 14.08
CA TYR A 232 -27.07 -11.51 12.82
C TYR A 232 -28.26 -11.50 11.86
N LYS A 233 -29.41 -10.97 12.30
CA LYS A 233 -30.60 -10.83 11.44
C LYS A 233 -30.60 -9.49 10.71
N GLU A 234 -30.19 -8.43 11.41
CA GLU A 234 -30.15 -7.08 10.87
C GLU A 234 -29.24 -6.20 11.73
N LEU A 235 -28.42 -5.34 11.14
CA LEU A 235 -27.64 -4.34 11.83
C LEU A 235 -28.20 -2.94 11.56
N ILE A 236 -28.87 -2.37 12.57
CA ILE A 236 -29.41 -1.01 12.50
C ILE A 236 -28.37 -0.04 13.06
N PHE A 237 -27.65 0.61 12.17
CA PHE A 237 -26.67 1.62 12.49
C PHE A 237 -27.31 2.95 12.89
N ASN A 238 -26.65 3.65 13.80
CA ASN A 238 -26.93 5.02 14.19
C ASN A 238 -25.61 5.80 14.21
N ASP A 239 -25.67 7.13 14.03
CA ASP A 239 -24.51 7.98 14.25
C ASP A 239 -23.99 7.78 15.68
N PHE A 240 -22.70 7.47 15.80
CA PHE A 240 -22.05 7.32 17.09
C PHE A 240 -21.13 8.50 17.38
N PHE A 241 -20.27 8.85 16.42
CA PHE A 241 -19.32 9.95 16.53
C PHE A 241 -19.17 10.66 15.20
N SER A 242 -19.26 11.96 15.24
CA SER A 242 -18.99 12.86 14.11
C SER A 242 -18.61 14.23 14.68
N VAL A 243 -17.79 14.97 13.98
CA VAL A 243 -17.48 16.38 14.24
C VAL A 243 -18.01 17.23 13.09
N ASP A 244 -18.22 18.53 13.33
CA ASP A 244 -18.66 19.45 12.28
C ASP A 244 -17.51 19.89 11.37
N GLU A 245 -16.26 19.64 11.79
CA GLU A 245 -15.07 19.92 10.97
C GLU A 245 -14.99 18.97 9.79
N CYS A 246 -14.81 19.52 8.60
CA CYS A 246 -14.63 18.76 7.37
C CYS A 246 -13.63 19.46 6.44
N THR A 247 -13.11 18.73 5.45
CA THR A 247 -12.22 19.27 4.43
C THR A 247 -12.79 19.06 3.03
N THR A 248 -12.59 20.03 2.14
CA THR A 248 -13.06 19.98 0.76
C THR A 248 -11.97 19.43 -0.15
N ARG A 249 -12.38 18.79 -1.24
CA ARG A 249 -11.45 18.45 -2.32
C ARG A 249 -10.89 19.74 -2.92
N THR A 250 -9.58 19.87 -2.86
CA THR A 250 -8.91 20.92 -3.64
C THR A 250 -8.59 20.36 -5.01
N SER A 251 -9.00 21.03 -6.06
CA SER A 251 -8.86 20.60 -7.48
C SER A 251 -7.43 20.27 -7.93
N ILE A 252 -6.45 20.50 -7.09
CA ILE A 252 -5.02 20.31 -7.37
C ILE A 252 -4.50 18.94 -6.87
N TYR A 253 -5.23 18.24 -5.97
CA TYR A 253 -4.74 17.04 -5.30
C TYR A 253 -5.85 16.00 -5.10
N ASP A 254 -6.34 15.41 -6.18
CA ASP A 254 -7.37 14.35 -6.15
C ASP A 254 -6.99 13.14 -5.28
N ASP A 255 -5.69 12.91 -5.05
CA ASP A 255 -5.20 11.77 -4.27
C ASP A 255 -5.29 11.96 -2.75
N ASN A 256 -5.48 13.17 -2.25
CA ASN A 256 -5.34 13.48 -0.81
C ASN A 256 -6.51 12.97 0.05
N MET A 257 -7.70 12.86 -0.52
CA MET A 257 -8.88 12.34 0.18
C MET A 257 -8.75 10.86 0.57
N HIS A 258 -7.75 10.14 0.06
CA HIS A 258 -7.44 8.77 0.48
C HIS A 258 -6.78 8.68 1.85
N HIS A 259 -6.28 9.79 2.40
CA HIS A 259 -5.62 9.84 3.70
C HIS A 259 -6.63 9.97 4.84
N ALA A 260 -7.56 9.03 4.96
CA ALA A 260 -8.64 9.13 5.93
C ALA A 260 -8.28 8.58 7.33
N GLY A 261 -7.31 7.69 7.44
CA GLY A 261 -7.15 6.89 8.65
C GLY A 261 -8.34 5.95 8.84
N GLY A 262 -8.93 5.91 10.03
CA GLY A 262 -10.20 5.26 10.33
C GLY A 262 -10.12 4.04 11.23
N ARG A 263 -8.94 3.60 11.67
CA ARG A 263 -8.81 2.45 12.59
C ARG A 263 -9.43 2.74 13.95
N ILE A 264 -10.11 1.73 14.50
CA ILE A 264 -10.78 1.79 15.80
C ILE A 264 -10.25 0.69 16.70
N ILE A 265 -9.88 1.05 17.92
CA ILE A 265 -9.65 0.09 19.01
C ILE A 265 -10.33 0.56 20.29
N SER A 266 -10.47 -0.33 21.27
CA SER A 266 -10.81 0.04 22.63
C SER A 266 -9.55 0.38 23.42
N LEU A 267 -9.55 1.52 24.10
CA LEU A 267 -8.55 1.84 25.10
C LEU A 267 -8.90 1.16 26.43
N ASN A 268 -10.19 1.17 26.77
CA ASN A 268 -10.81 0.53 27.92
C ASN A 268 -12.34 0.59 27.76
N ASP A 269 -13.10 0.20 28.79
CA ASP A 269 -14.57 0.19 28.77
C ASP A 269 -15.22 1.59 28.57
N THR A 270 -14.46 2.66 28.73
CA THR A 270 -14.96 4.05 28.66
C THR A 270 -14.57 4.74 27.35
N PHE A 271 -13.46 4.34 26.74
CA PHE A 271 -12.90 5.08 25.60
C PHE A 271 -12.60 4.17 24.41
N LEU A 272 -13.02 4.61 23.23
CA LEU A 272 -12.51 4.15 21.94
C LEU A 272 -11.37 5.08 21.49
N VAL A 273 -10.48 4.55 20.67
CA VAL A 273 -9.44 5.30 19.96
C VAL A 273 -9.73 5.23 18.48
N LEU A 274 -9.64 6.37 17.79
CA LEU A 274 -9.82 6.51 16.36
C LEU A 274 -8.58 7.16 15.76
N THR A 275 -8.08 6.59 14.65
CA THR A 275 -7.09 7.28 13.82
C THR A 275 -7.78 8.20 12.84
N VAL A 276 -7.31 9.44 12.72
CA VAL A 276 -7.80 10.43 11.77
C VAL A 276 -6.65 10.88 10.89
N GLY A 277 -6.77 10.68 9.60
CA GLY A 277 -5.78 11.12 8.64
C GLY A 277 -5.86 12.62 8.34
N ASP A 278 -4.94 13.12 7.52
CA ASP A 278 -4.85 14.53 7.17
C ASP A 278 -5.85 14.97 6.09
N PHE A 279 -6.44 14.04 5.34
CA PHE A 279 -7.30 14.31 4.18
C PHE A 279 -6.71 15.33 3.19
N GLY A 280 -5.38 15.53 3.23
CA GLY A 280 -4.69 16.56 2.47
C GLY A 280 -4.79 17.96 3.06
N ASN A 281 -5.41 18.13 4.21
CA ASN A 281 -5.48 19.40 4.95
C ASN A 281 -4.23 19.54 5.86
N TYR A 282 -3.10 19.84 5.26
CA TYR A 282 -1.79 19.85 5.95
C TYR A 282 -1.69 20.91 7.05
N GLU A 283 -2.42 22.01 6.95
CA GLU A 283 -2.41 23.06 7.96
C GLU A 283 -3.09 22.61 9.24
N ALA A 284 -4.18 21.86 9.12
CA ALA A 284 -4.95 21.33 10.25
C ALA A 284 -4.16 20.31 11.09
N VAL A 285 -3.18 19.61 10.50
CA VAL A 285 -2.44 18.55 11.19
C VAL A 285 -1.66 19.04 12.40
N GLN A 286 -1.12 20.25 12.35
CA GLN A 286 -0.36 20.87 13.45
C GLN A 286 -1.21 21.80 14.33
N ASP A 287 -2.47 22.03 13.96
CA ASP A 287 -3.44 22.80 14.75
C ASP A 287 -3.99 21.94 15.88
N ASP A 288 -3.90 22.43 17.12
CA ASP A 288 -4.40 21.71 18.30
C ASP A 288 -5.93 21.73 18.43
N ASP A 289 -6.60 22.66 17.74
CA ASP A 289 -8.07 22.78 17.72
C ASP A 289 -8.70 21.88 16.62
N SER A 290 -7.91 21.40 15.66
CA SER A 290 -8.38 20.49 14.61
C SER A 290 -8.23 19.03 15.00
N TYR A 291 -9.14 18.18 14.52
CA TYR A 291 -9.02 16.73 14.71
C TYR A 291 -8.29 16.02 13.56
N PHE A 292 -8.01 16.69 12.44
CA PHE A 292 -7.28 16.11 11.29
C PHE A 292 -5.81 15.84 11.61
N GLY A 293 -5.29 14.70 11.13
CA GLY A 293 -3.91 14.27 11.37
C GLY A 293 -3.63 13.92 12.84
N LYS A 294 -4.62 13.34 13.53
CA LYS A 294 -4.58 13.02 14.96
C LYS A 294 -4.89 11.54 15.20
N ILE A 295 -4.45 11.05 16.34
CA ILE A 295 -5.06 9.89 17.00
C ILE A 295 -5.81 10.42 18.21
N ILE A 296 -7.11 10.13 18.28
CA ILE A 296 -8.02 10.68 19.28
C ILE A 296 -8.62 9.57 20.13
N LYS A 297 -8.90 9.86 21.39
CA LYS A 297 -9.76 9.03 22.25
C LYS A 297 -11.14 9.66 22.38
N ILE A 298 -12.17 8.84 22.24
CA ILE A 298 -13.58 9.22 22.22
C ILE A 298 -14.24 8.55 23.41
N ASN A 299 -14.87 9.33 24.28
CA ASN A 299 -15.66 8.79 25.39
C ASN A 299 -16.94 8.13 24.84
N ILE A 300 -17.18 6.86 25.19
CA ILE A 300 -18.29 6.06 24.65
C ILE A 300 -19.66 6.65 25.02
N ASP A 301 -19.79 7.26 26.18
CA ASP A 301 -21.07 7.81 26.68
C ASP A 301 -21.31 9.23 26.20
N THR A 302 -20.35 10.13 26.44
CA THR A 302 -20.51 11.57 26.17
C THR A 302 -20.22 11.97 24.73
N LYS A 303 -19.51 11.12 23.94
CA LYS A 303 -19.00 11.39 22.59
C LYS A 303 -17.95 12.50 22.51
N ASN A 304 -17.55 13.06 23.63
CA ASN A 304 -16.44 14.01 23.64
C ASN A 304 -15.13 13.30 23.28
N TYR A 305 -14.28 13.99 22.57
CA TYR A 305 -12.96 13.46 22.23
C TYR A 305 -11.83 14.32 22.80
N SER A 306 -10.65 13.73 22.89
CA SER A 306 -9.41 14.44 23.16
C SER A 306 -8.27 13.81 22.33
N ILE A 307 -7.28 14.63 21.98
CA ILE A 307 -6.13 14.23 21.18
C ILE A 307 -5.18 13.40 22.05
N ILE A 308 -4.74 12.24 21.55
CA ILE A 308 -3.69 11.40 22.14
C ILE A 308 -2.33 11.75 21.51
N SER A 309 -2.29 11.89 20.18
CA SER A 309 -1.10 12.26 19.43
C SER A 309 -1.46 13.03 18.16
N LYS A 310 -0.51 13.77 17.60
CA LYS A 310 -0.67 14.60 16.40
C LYS A 310 0.51 14.46 15.44
N GLY A 311 0.40 15.09 14.30
CA GLY A 311 1.46 15.03 13.29
C GLY A 311 1.40 13.75 12.46
N HIS A 312 0.20 13.23 12.21
CA HIS A 312 -0.05 12.02 11.42
C HIS A 312 -0.56 12.36 10.02
N ARG A 313 -0.11 11.57 9.03
CA ARG A 313 -0.55 11.70 7.64
C ARG A 313 -1.74 10.80 7.33
N ASN A 314 -1.54 9.50 7.38
CA ASN A 314 -2.57 8.50 7.02
C ASN A 314 -2.37 7.21 7.84
N PRO A 315 -2.75 7.23 9.13
CA PRO A 315 -2.56 6.08 10.01
C PRO A 315 -3.56 4.97 9.69
N GLN A 316 -3.04 3.78 9.33
CA GLN A 316 -3.79 2.65 8.79
C GLN A 316 -3.87 1.44 9.73
N GLY A 317 -3.05 1.37 10.75
CA GLY A 317 -3.07 0.31 11.75
C GLY A 317 -2.99 0.87 13.17
N LEU A 318 -3.58 0.13 14.12
CA LEU A 318 -3.65 0.56 15.51
C LEU A 318 -3.72 -0.64 16.45
N ALA A 319 -2.81 -0.71 17.42
CA ALA A 319 -2.81 -1.73 18.46
C ALA A 319 -2.46 -1.13 19.84
N LEU A 320 -3.07 -1.66 20.90
CA LEU A 320 -2.80 -1.22 22.27
C LEU A 320 -1.95 -2.27 23.01
N ASP A 321 -0.77 -1.88 23.46
CA ASP A 321 -0.02 -2.64 24.46
C ASP A 321 -0.37 -2.19 25.88
N VAL A 322 -1.22 -2.96 26.53
CA VAL A 322 -1.62 -2.69 27.91
C VAL A 322 -0.47 -2.84 28.92
N VAL A 323 0.59 -3.60 28.58
CA VAL A 323 1.72 -3.85 29.48
C VAL A 323 2.65 -2.65 29.53
N SER A 324 3.01 -2.10 28.39
CA SER A 324 3.85 -0.88 28.30
C SER A 324 3.03 0.40 28.35
N ASN A 325 1.70 0.33 28.37
CA ASN A 325 0.79 1.48 28.26
C ASN A 325 1.07 2.33 27.00
N THR A 326 1.24 1.64 25.85
CA THR A 326 1.67 2.24 24.61
C THR A 326 0.70 1.88 23.48
N ILE A 327 0.29 2.84 22.67
CA ILE A 327 -0.37 2.58 21.40
C ILE A 327 0.70 2.44 20.32
N ILE A 328 0.55 1.42 19.48
CA ILE A 328 1.35 1.21 18.28
C ILE A 328 0.49 1.61 17.11
N SER A 329 0.96 2.57 16.31
CA SER A 329 0.30 3.01 15.08
C SER A 329 1.20 2.75 13.89
N THR A 330 0.60 2.40 12.75
CA THR A 330 1.28 2.33 11.46
C THR A 330 0.67 3.34 10.52
N GLU A 331 1.50 4.06 9.76
CA GLU A 331 0.99 5.08 8.84
C GLU A 331 1.75 5.16 7.53
N HIS A 332 1.03 5.56 6.47
CA HIS A 332 1.61 5.85 5.17
C HIS A 332 2.31 7.20 5.17
N GLY A 333 3.58 7.19 4.83
CA GLY A 333 4.31 8.39 4.45
C GLY A 333 3.97 8.87 3.02
N PRO A 334 4.63 9.94 2.57
CA PRO A 334 4.63 10.35 1.17
C PRO A 334 5.44 9.36 0.30
N TYR A 335 6.23 9.81 -0.67
CA TYR A 335 7.11 8.90 -1.43
C TYR A 335 8.24 8.33 -0.57
N GLY A 336 8.03 7.19 0.04
CA GLY A 336 8.79 6.66 1.16
C GLY A 336 8.26 7.17 2.49
N GLY A 337 8.87 6.72 3.60
CA GLY A 337 8.55 7.20 4.94
C GLY A 337 7.29 6.63 5.55
N ASP A 338 6.87 5.42 5.18
CA ASP A 338 5.91 4.66 5.99
C ASP A 338 6.50 4.44 7.38
N GLU A 339 5.70 4.56 8.44
CA GLU A 339 6.17 4.60 9.81
C GLU A 339 5.44 3.61 10.73
N ILE A 340 6.17 3.14 11.75
CA ILE A 340 5.60 2.50 12.93
C ILE A 340 5.89 3.42 14.10
N ASN A 341 4.86 3.94 14.71
CA ASN A 341 4.90 4.92 15.79
C ASN A 341 4.53 4.29 17.14
N LEU A 342 5.30 4.60 18.18
CA LEU A 342 5.03 4.19 19.56
C LEU A 342 4.59 5.41 20.36
N ILE A 343 3.33 5.42 20.80
CA ILE A 343 2.66 6.53 21.46
C ILE A 343 2.51 6.19 22.94
N ASP A 344 3.24 6.88 23.81
CA ASP A 344 3.18 6.66 25.26
C ASP A 344 1.92 7.33 25.86
N LEU A 345 0.99 6.53 26.37
CA LEU A 345 -0.22 7.01 27.03
C LEU A 345 0.04 7.63 28.42
N GLY A 346 1.26 7.56 28.92
CA GLY A 346 1.68 8.17 30.20
C GLY A 346 2.11 9.63 30.07
N THR A 347 2.18 10.20 28.87
CA THR A 347 2.53 11.61 28.66
C THR A 347 1.41 12.56 29.04
N SER A 348 1.76 13.75 29.56
CA SER A 348 0.77 14.79 29.91
C SER A 348 0.25 15.55 28.70
N GLU A 349 1.06 15.63 27.65
CA GLU A 349 0.76 16.34 26.41
C GLU A 349 0.79 15.37 25.23
N PRO A 350 -0.02 15.61 24.17
CA PRO A 350 0.00 14.81 22.96
C PRO A 350 1.38 14.79 22.29
N GLU A 351 1.92 13.60 22.04
CA GLU A 351 3.17 13.46 21.28
C GLU A 351 2.94 13.88 19.82
N ASN A 352 3.94 14.54 19.21
CA ASN A 352 3.87 15.06 17.84
C ASN A 352 4.85 14.31 16.93
N PHE A 353 4.34 13.63 15.91
CA PHE A 353 5.10 12.83 14.95
C PHE A 353 5.49 13.61 13.68
N GLY A 354 5.27 14.91 13.65
CA GLY A 354 5.96 15.86 12.78
C GLY A 354 5.33 16.14 11.42
N TRP A 355 4.44 15.28 10.89
CA TRP A 355 3.79 15.56 9.61
C TRP A 355 2.98 16.89 9.68
N PRO A 356 2.97 17.73 8.63
CA PRO A 356 3.75 17.67 7.39
C PRO A 356 5.08 18.42 7.48
N VAL A 357 5.52 18.84 8.66
CA VAL A 357 6.74 19.66 8.87
C VAL A 357 7.99 18.81 8.67
N SER A 358 7.99 17.57 9.11
CA SER A 358 9.05 16.60 8.87
C SER A 358 8.49 15.28 8.34
N SER A 359 9.31 14.55 7.58
CA SER A 359 8.96 13.26 7.01
C SER A 359 10.22 12.51 6.60
N TYR A 360 10.23 11.21 6.70
CA TYR A 360 11.27 10.34 6.15
C TYR A 360 11.11 10.09 4.64
N GLY A 361 9.92 10.38 4.08
CA GLY A 361 9.66 10.28 2.65
C GLY A 361 9.82 11.60 1.91
N GLU A 362 9.89 11.53 0.58
CA GLU A 362 9.93 12.70 -0.28
C GLU A 362 8.54 13.31 -0.43
N HIS A 363 8.43 14.64 -0.36
CA HIS A 363 7.17 15.33 -0.64
C HIS A 363 6.81 15.20 -2.12
N ASN A 364 5.58 14.80 -2.39
CA ASN A 364 5.16 14.24 -3.67
C ASN A 364 5.03 15.18 -4.84
N SER A 365 5.23 16.46 -4.73
CA SER A 365 5.23 17.33 -5.90
C SER A 365 5.78 18.69 -5.62
N LEU A 366 6.37 19.30 -6.62
CA LEU A 366 6.81 20.69 -6.61
C LEU A 366 5.65 21.66 -6.28
N GLY A 367 4.43 21.39 -6.77
CA GLY A 367 3.27 22.24 -6.51
C GLY A 367 2.83 22.28 -5.05
N ARG A 368 3.10 21.25 -4.25
CA ARG A 368 2.81 21.23 -2.80
C ARG A 368 3.76 22.13 -2.01
N VAL A 369 5.01 22.19 -2.42
CA VAL A 369 6.01 23.10 -1.83
C VAL A 369 5.58 24.55 -2.01
N GLU A 370 5.00 24.89 -3.15
CA GLU A 370 4.53 26.25 -3.45
C GLU A 370 3.33 26.68 -2.60
N ILE A 371 2.41 25.74 -2.30
CA ILE A 371 1.17 26.06 -1.57
C ILE A 371 1.42 26.28 -0.08
N ASN A 372 2.33 25.51 0.54
CA ASN A 372 2.64 25.56 1.96
C ASN A 372 4.14 25.80 2.23
N SER A 373 4.73 26.75 1.53
CA SER A 373 6.17 27.01 1.58
C SER A 373 6.73 27.14 3.00
N SER A 374 6.00 27.80 3.92
CA SER A 374 6.47 28.00 5.30
C SER A 374 6.57 26.70 6.11
N LEU A 375 5.72 25.71 5.83
CA LEU A 375 5.79 24.38 6.44
C LEU A 375 6.84 23.52 5.73
N TYR A 376 6.81 23.50 4.41
CA TYR A 376 7.72 22.66 3.61
C TYR A 376 9.18 23.15 3.62
N ASP A 377 9.44 24.43 3.80
CA ASP A 377 10.79 24.95 4.01
C ASP A 377 11.46 24.35 5.27
N ARG A 378 10.65 23.89 6.23
CA ARG A 378 11.09 23.21 7.46
C ARG A 378 10.99 21.69 7.38
N ALA A 379 10.45 21.14 6.30
CA ALA A 379 10.20 19.70 6.12
C ALA A 379 11.24 19.10 5.16
N PRO A 380 12.46 18.79 5.63
CA PRO A 380 13.51 18.26 4.79
C PRO A 380 13.22 16.83 4.39
N LEU A 381 13.64 16.47 3.19
CA LEU A 381 13.61 15.10 2.70
C LEU A 381 14.54 14.21 3.54
N ASN A 382 14.05 13.03 3.94
CA ASN A 382 14.82 11.98 4.62
C ASN A 382 15.62 12.47 5.84
N LYS A 383 15.04 13.33 6.67
CA LYS A 383 15.68 13.79 7.89
C LYS A 383 14.95 13.34 9.13
N SER A 384 15.71 13.29 10.24
CA SER A 384 15.21 12.96 11.56
C SER A 384 14.14 13.95 12.04
N HIS A 385 13.05 13.44 12.60
CA HIS A 385 12.02 14.26 13.21
C HIS A 385 12.54 15.03 14.43
N ILE A 386 13.48 14.45 15.18
CA ILE A 386 14.05 15.05 16.39
C ILE A 386 14.79 16.35 16.09
N ASP A 387 15.37 16.52 14.90
CA ASP A 387 16.04 17.75 14.47
C ASP A 387 15.07 18.94 14.43
N TYR A 388 13.77 18.67 14.40
CA TYR A 388 12.67 19.64 14.39
C TYR A 388 11.83 19.62 15.66
N GLY A 389 12.26 18.85 16.68
CA GLY A 389 11.60 18.77 17.98
C GLY A 389 10.38 17.84 17.99
N PHE A 390 10.27 16.92 17.03
CA PHE A 390 9.21 15.93 16.97
C PHE A 390 9.67 14.55 17.44
N LYS A 391 8.68 13.68 17.68
CA LYS A 391 8.91 12.29 18.08
C LYS A 391 9.40 11.47 16.89
N GLU A 392 10.47 10.69 17.10
CA GLU A 392 10.95 9.73 16.10
C GLU A 392 10.01 8.52 16.01
N PRO A 393 9.75 7.99 14.81
CA PRO A 393 9.11 6.68 14.66
C PRO A 393 10.04 5.58 15.17
N ALA A 394 9.47 4.52 15.72
CA ALA A 394 10.24 3.35 16.13
C ALA A 394 10.84 2.60 14.92
N LYS A 395 10.19 2.73 13.77
CA LYS A 395 10.66 2.21 12.48
C LYS A 395 10.09 3.06 11.35
N PHE A 396 10.89 3.30 10.32
CA PHE A 396 10.42 3.88 9.06
C PHE A 396 10.90 3.07 7.86
N TYR A 397 10.25 3.23 6.72
CA TYR A 397 10.54 2.53 5.48
C TYR A 397 10.75 3.50 4.33
N VAL A 398 11.93 3.43 3.71
CA VAL A 398 12.27 4.14 2.46
C VAL A 398 12.93 3.12 1.53
N PRO A 399 12.25 2.75 0.45
CA PRO A 399 10.93 3.18 -0.02
C PRO A 399 9.77 2.69 0.84
N SER A 400 8.58 3.27 0.67
CA SER A 400 7.34 2.80 1.30
C SER A 400 7.03 1.35 0.96
N ILE A 401 6.43 0.65 1.92
CA ILE A 401 5.96 -0.74 1.76
C ILE A 401 4.45 -0.83 1.57
N GLY A 402 3.74 0.32 1.64
CA GLY A 402 2.29 0.35 1.71
C GLY A 402 1.79 -0.26 3.02
N ILE A 403 2.33 0.23 4.13
CA ILE A 403 2.03 -0.29 5.47
C ILE A 403 0.53 -0.27 5.76
N SER A 404 -0.01 -1.28 6.43
CA SER A 404 -1.45 -1.37 6.74
C SER A 404 -1.68 -1.69 8.22
N GLU A 405 -2.35 -2.78 8.55
CA GLU A 405 -2.73 -3.11 9.93
C GLU A 405 -1.55 -3.55 10.79
N VAL A 406 -1.67 -3.34 12.09
CA VAL A 406 -0.79 -3.88 13.12
C VAL A 406 -1.60 -4.63 14.19
N ILE A 407 -1.16 -5.83 14.54
CA ILE A 407 -1.76 -6.62 15.61
C ILE A 407 -0.69 -7.21 16.53
N PHE A 408 -1.07 -7.55 17.75
CA PHE A 408 -0.27 -8.41 18.61
C PHE A 408 -0.37 -9.87 18.19
N ALA A 409 0.78 -10.55 18.12
CA ALA A 409 0.87 -11.99 18.02
C ALA A 409 1.00 -12.57 19.43
N PRO A 410 0.00 -13.33 19.91
CA PRO A 410 0.15 -14.04 21.18
C PRO A 410 1.31 -15.01 21.15
N GLU A 411 1.92 -15.23 22.32
CA GLU A 411 3.02 -16.17 22.50
C GLU A 411 2.67 -17.56 21.95
N ASN A 412 3.66 -18.25 21.41
CA ASN A 412 3.52 -19.62 20.86
C ASN A 412 2.55 -19.80 19.68
N THR A 413 2.07 -18.71 19.04
CA THR A 413 1.10 -18.81 17.93
C THR A 413 1.77 -18.95 16.56
N LEU A 414 2.84 -18.23 16.29
CA LEU A 414 3.64 -18.36 15.06
C LEU A 414 5.00 -19.03 15.30
N PHE A 415 5.59 -18.80 16.48
CA PHE A 415 6.90 -19.33 16.87
C PHE A 415 6.77 -20.16 18.15
N ASN A 416 7.71 -21.09 18.39
CA ASN A 416 7.74 -21.92 19.59
C ASN A 416 8.52 -21.23 20.72
N ASP A 417 8.18 -19.99 21.03
CA ASP A 417 8.83 -19.24 22.11
C ASP A 417 7.81 -18.32 22.82
N ASN A 418 8.22 -17.74 23.94
CA ASN A 418 7.41 -16.86 24.76
C ASN A 418 7.70 -15.37 24.48
N GLU A 419 8.24 -15.05 23.31
CA GLU A 419 8.53 -13.67 22.91
C GLU A 419 7.25 -12.96 22.48
N ARG A 420 7.08 -11.74 22.97
CA ARG A 420 5.99 -10.85 22.55
C ARG A 420 6.32 -10.25 21.20
N ARG A 421 5.40 -10.35 20.28
CA ARG A 421 5.57 -9.82 18.90
C ARG A 421 4.40 -9.00 18.46
N ILE A 422 4.67 -8.10 17.51
CA ILE A 422 3.64 -7.50 16.67
C ILE A 422 3.82 -8.00 15.23
N ILE A 423 2.72 -8.09 14.54
CA ILE A 423 2.66 -8.35 13.10
C ILE A 423 2.16 -7.08 12.44
N VAL A 424 2.94 -6.56 11.52
CA VAL A 424 2.60 -5.41 10.68
C VAL A 424 2.43 -5.90 9.26
N SER A 425 1.29 -5.62 8.66
CA SER A 425 1.00 -6.03 7.28
C SER A 425 1.33 -4.94 6.27
N SER A 426 1.59 -5.35 5.02
CA SER A 426 1.84 -4.42 3.92
C SER A 426 0.97 -4.69 2.71
N MET A 427 0.69 -3.65 1.95
CA MET A 427 -0.11 -3.66 0.72
C MET A 427 0.74 -3.49 -0.53
N GLY A 428 2.08 -3.41 -0.38
CA GLY A 428 2.98 -3.04 -1.46
C GLY A 428 2.79 -1.58 -1.89
N TYR A 429 3.78 -1.06 -2.55
CA TYR A 429 3.79 0.31 -3.07
C TYR A 429 4.08 0.27 -4.57
N THR A 430 3.20 0.89 -5.35
CA THR A 430 3.35 1.04 -6.80
C THR A 430 3.54 2.51 -7.12
N HIS A 431 4.67 2.90 -7.66
CA HIS A 431 4.90 4.22 -8.21
C HIS A 431 5.55 4.10 -9.58
N GLU A 432 5.36 5.07 -10.46
CA GLU A 432 5.85 5.06 -11.84
C GLU A 432 7.32 4.60 -11.93
N GLY A 433 7.52 3.38 -12.44
CA GLY A 433 8.84 2.75 -12.61
C GLY A 433 9.39 1.97 -11.42
N PHE A 434 8.69 1.90 -10.29
CA PHE A 434 9.08 1.13 -9.11
C PHE A 434 7.90 0.33 -8.58
N ASP A 435 7.76 -0.91 -9.03
CA ASP A 435 6.87 -1.89 -8.39
C ASP A 435 7.63 -2.50 -7.19
N LEU A 436 7.30 -2.02 -6.00
CA LEU A 436 7.75 -2.61 -4.74
C LEU A 436 6.61 -3.47 -4.20
N ASP A 437 6.54 -4.69 -4.72
CA ASP A 437 5.62 -5.72 -4.27
C ASP A 437 6.06 -6.26 -2.90
N ASP A 438 6.04 -5.44 -1.85
CA ASP A 438 6.43 -5.91 -0.54
C ASP A 438 5.44 -6.96 0.00
N PHE A 439 4.15 -6.87 -0.18
CA PHE A 439 3.11 -7.87 0.14
C PHE A 439 3.47 -8.84 1.27
N THR A 440 3.93 -8.31 2.39
CA THR A 440 4.66 -9.04 3.42
C THR A 440 4.04 -8.80 4.80
N LEU A 441 4.13 -9.78 5.68
CA LEU A 441 3.96 -9.61 7.11
C LEU A 441 5.33 -9.34 7.73
N HIS A 442 5.52 -8.16 8.30
CA HIS A 442 6.71 -7.76 9.03
C HIS A 442 6.50 -8.05 10.51
N ILE A 443 7.31 -8.91 11.09
CA ILE A 443 7.17 -9.34 12.49
C ILE A 443 8.29 -8.71 13.30
N PHE A 444 7.90 -8.04 14.39
CA PHE A 444 8.83 -7.37 15.31
C PHE A 444 8.68 -7.90 16.71
N LYS A 445 9.79 -7.92 17.43
CA LYS A 445 9.85 -8.12 18.87
C LYS A 445 10.44 -6.89 19.57
N GLY A 446 10.19 -6.74 20.85
CA GLY A 446 10.72 -5.64 21.64
C GLY A 446 9.87 -5.33 22.86
N ASP A 447 10.25 -4.33 23.60
CA ASP A 447 9.52 -3.88 24.77
C ASP A 447 8.53 -2.75 24.48
N TYR A 448 8.28 -2.45 23.21
CA TYR A 448 7.34 -1.45 22.66
C TYR A 448 7.35 -0.06 23.34
N LYS A 449 8.19 0.13 24.32
CA LYS A 449 8.44 1.43 24.95
C LYS A 449 9.74 2.05 24.47
N ASN A 450 10.74 1.21 24.24
CA ASN A 450 12.10 1.65 23.89
C ASN A 450 12.49 1.35 22.44
N GLY A 451 11.65 0.62 21.69
CA GLY A 451 11.88 0.40 20.27
C GLY A 451 11.41 -0.98 19.77
N LEU A 452 11.66 -1.22 18.50
CA LEU A 452 11.27 -2.43 17.78
C LEU A 452 12.50 -3.09 17.16
N GLN A 453 12.57 -4.39 17.25
CA GLN A 453 13.56 -5.19 16.54
C GLN A 453 12.84 -6.05 15.50
N GLN A 454 13.24 -5.92 14.23
CA GLN A 454 12.75 -6.80 13.16
C GLN A 454 13.16 -8.24 13.49
N ASP A 455 12.17 -9.15 13.52
CA ASP A 455 12.41 -10.57 13.79
C ASP A 455 12.33 -11.38 12.48
N VAL A 456 11.15 -11.42 11.86
CA VAL A 456 10.90 -12.19 10.63
C VAL A 456 10.08 -11.39 9.64
N LYS A 457 10.21 -11.72 8.35
CA LYS A 457 9.32 -11.28 7.27
C LYS A 457 8.70 -12.51 6.62
N ILE A 458 7.38 -12.50 6.43
CA ILE A 458 6.64 -13.57 5.75
C ILE A 458 5.95 -12.99 4.52
N ARG A 459 6.42 -13.33 3.34
CA ARG A 459 5.84 -12.85 2.09
C ARG A 459 4.55 -13.59 1.75
N ILE A 460 3.41 -12.89 1.76
CA ILE A 460 2.10 -13.43 1.39
C ILE A 460 1.88 -13.36 -0.14
N GLY A 461 2.54 -12.42 -0.82
CA GLY A 461 2.46 -12.24 -2.26
C GLY A 461 1.22 -11.50 -2.74
N GLU A 462 0.42 -10.94 -1.84
CA GLU A 462 -0.77 -10.13 -2.14
C GLU A 462 -0.94 -8.97 -1.16
N ARG A 463 -1.69 -7.94 -1.56
CA ARG A 463 -2.00 -6.78 -0.71
C ARG A 463 -2.82 -7.20 0.50
N ILE A 464 -2.29 -6.98 1.70
CA ILE A 464 -2.93 -7.35 2.95
C ILE A 464 -3.59 -6.09 3.54
N ARG A 465 -4.93 -6.01 3.47
CA ARG A 465 -5.68 -4.86 4.00
C ARG A 465 -5.87 -4.94 5.50
N ASP A 466 -6.20 -6.13 5.99
CA ASP A 466 -6.56 -6.36 7.37
C ASP A 466 -6.06 -7.71 7.85
N ILE A 467 -5.75 -7.82 9.13
CA ILE A 467 -5.32 -9.06 9.78
C ILE A 467 -5.89 -9.13 11.19
N LYS A 468 -6.41 -10.29 11.58
CA LYS A 468 -6.94 -10.53 12.93
C LYS A 468 -6.46 -11.88 13.47
N TYR A 469 -6.22 -11.93 14.76
CA TYR A 469 -5.95 -13.19 15.46
C TYR A 469 -7.24 -13.84 15.92
N VAL A 470 -7.49 -15.07 15.48
CA VAL A 470 -8.67 -15.87 15.85
C VAL A 470 -8.32 -16.75 17.03
N LYS A 471 -8.64 -16.27 18.24
CA LYS A 471 -8.22 -16.91 19.51
C LYS A 471 -8.72 -18.35 19.65
N SER A 472 -9.95 -18.65 19.21
CA SER A 472 -10.57 -19.98 19.36
C SER A 472 -9.84 -21.09 18.61
N ILE A 473 -9.13 -20.76 17.51
CA ILE A 473 -8.37 -21.72 16.70
C ILE A 473 -6.85 -21.47 16.70
N GLY A 474 -6.39 -20.42 17.38
CA GLY A 474 -4.97 -20.09 17.50
C GLY A 474 -4.29 -19.70 16.17
N LYS A 475 -5.05 -19.15 15.21
CA LYS A 475 -4.60 -18.82 13.86
C LYS A 475 -4.95 -17.37 13.50
N TYR A 476 -4.45 -16.91 12.36
CA TYR A 476 -4.70 -15.55 11.88
C TYR A 476 -5.53 -15.58 10.60
N ILE A 477 -6.44 -14.63 10.48
CA ILE A 477 -7.17 -14.39 9.24
C ILE A 477 -6.74 -13.05 8.66
N MET A 478 -6.67 -12.99 7.33
CA MET A 478 -6.30 -11.79 6.58
C MET A 478 -7.34 -11.52 5.49
N PHE A 479 -7.56 -10.24 5.17
CA PHE A 479 -8.23 -9.85 3.95
C PHE A 479 -7.20 -9.42 2.90
N LEU A 480 -7.28 -10.05 1.71
CA LEU A 480 -6.40 -9.80 0.57
C LEU A 480 -7.16 -9.04 -0.52
N GLU A 481 -6.54 -7.97 -1.08
CA GLU A 481 -7.21 -7.06 -2.02
C GLU A 481 -6.97 -7.36 -3.50
N ASN A 482 -5.81 -7.92 -3.88
CA ASN A 482 -5.49 -8.15 -5.30
C ASN A 482 -6.45 -9.18 -5.93
N SER A 483 -6.68 -10.24 -5.19
CA SER A 483 -7.67 -11.27 -5.49
C SER A 483 -8.58 -11.36 -4.27
N PRO A 484 -9.70 -10.59 -4.20
CA PRO A 484 -10.49 -10.50 -2.99
C PRO A 484 -10.70 -11.84 -2.33
N ALA A 485 -10.05 -12.03 -1.17
CA ALA A 485 -10.03 -13.31 -0.49
C ALA A 485 -9.88 -13.15 1.03
N ILE A 486 -10.47 -14.09 1.77
CA ILE A 486 -10.09 -14.35 3.16
C ILE A 486 -8.96 -15.37 3.12
N ALA A 487 -7.86 -15.07 3.80
CA ALA A 487 -6.74 -15.99 3.95
C ALA A 487 -6.60 -16.41 5.41
N LEU A 488 -6.43 -17.72 5.64
CA LEU A 488 -6.12 -18.30 6.94
C LEU A 488 -4.62 -18.57 7.01
N LEU A 489 -3.93 -17.90 7.91
CA LEU A 489 -2.52 -18.11 8.20
C LEU A 489 -2.39 -19.02 9.42
N SER A 490 -1.72 -20.13 9.24
CA SER A 490 -1.47 -21.13 10.28
C SER A 490 0.02 -21.38 10.41
N LYS A 491 0.49 -21.62 11.63
CA LYS A 491 1.81 -22.17 11.86
C LYS A 491 1.89 -23.56 11.22
N LYS A 492 2.96 -23.83 10.50
CA LYS A 492 3.24 -25.18 10.01
C LYS A 492 3.75 -26.03 11.16
N GLU A 493 3.12 -27.16 11.42
CA GLU A 493 3.68 -28.17 12.32
C GLU A 493 4.95 -28.72 11.67
N LEU A 494 6.08 -28.32 12.19
CA LEU A 494 7.35 -28.94 11.83
C LEU A 494 7.34 -30.32 12.50
N PHE A 495 7.46 -31.39 11.73
CA PHE A 495 7.80 -32.69 12.28
C PHE A 495 9.09 -32.51 13.08
N GLU A 496 9.09 -32.86 14.37
CA GLU A 496 10.19 -32.64 15.35
C GLU A 496 11.57 -33.15 14.87
N ASP A 497 11.62 -33.99 13.84
CA ASP A 497 12.85 -34.60 13.32
C ASP A 497 13.73 -33.67 12.45
N LYS A 498 13.30 -32.44 12.11
CA LYS A 498 14.09 -31.49 11.29
C LYS A 498 14.73 -30.34 12.08
N ILE A 499 14.35 -30.11 13.33
CA ILE A 499 14.82 -28.95 14.12
C ILE A 499 16.29 -29.11 14.56
N THR A 500 16.86 -30.31 14.56
CA THR A 500 18.22 -30.54 15.00
C THR A 500 19.30 -30.17 13.98
N ASN A 501 18.98 -29.71 12.77
CA ASN A 501 19.97 -29.45 11.72
C ASN A 501 20.00 -28.03 11.15
N LEU A 502 19.23 -27.07 11.68
CA LEU A 502 19.34 -25.67 11.29
C LEU A 502 20.39 -24.93 12.13
N ILE A 503 21.65 -25.33 11.99
CA ILE A 503 22.76 -24.42 12.32
C ILE A 503 22.71 -23.34 11.20
N SER A 504 22.19 -22.16 11.55
CA SER A 504 22.19 -20.99 10.63
C SER A 504 23.64 -20.76 10.15
N ARG A 505 23.84 -20.80 8.84
CA ARG A 505 25.14 -20.53 8.21
C ARG A 505 25.55 -19.08 8.48
N SER A 506 26.82 -18.83 8.68
CA SER A 506 27.33 -17.48 8.80
C SER A 506 27.21 -16.73 7.46
N GLY A 507 27.10 -15.40 7.50
CA GLY A 507 27.03 -14.58 6.29
C GLY A 507 28.23 -14.79 5.35
N LYS A 508 29.42 -15.06 5.92
CA LYS A 508 30.63 -15.40 5.15
C LYS A 508 30.49 -16.75 4.42
N GLU A 509 29.92 -17.76 5.06
CA GLU A 509 29.71 -19.08 4.43
C GLU A 509 28.72 -19.00 3.29
N VAL A 510 27.59 -18.28 3.47
CA VAL A 510 26.60 -18.05 2.43
C VAL A 510 27.21 -17.26 1.28
N TYR A 511 27.95 -16.17 1.57
CA TYR A 511 28.65 -15.39 0.57
C TYR A 511 29.59 -16.26 -0.29
N LEU A 512 30.48 -17.00 0.36
CA LEU A 512 31.47 -17.81 -0.33
C LEU A 512 30.85 -18.88 -1.24
N ARG A 513 29.71 -19.42 -0.85
CA ARG A 513 29.05 -20.51 -1.57
C ARG A 513 28.15 -20.04 -2.71
N TYR A 514 27.45 -18.92 -2.56
CA TYR A 514 26.40 -18.51 -3.48
C TYR A 514 26.58 -17.11 -4.11
N CYS A 515 27.25 -16.20 -3.42
CA CYS A 515 27.38 -14.82 -3.87
C CYS A 515 28.73 -14.52 -4.52
N ALA A 516 29.79 -15.20 -4.09
CA ALA A 516 31.16 -14.93 -4.52
C ALA A 516 31.38 -15.12 -6.01
N ALA A 517 30.66 -16.01 -6.67
CA ALA A 517 30.77 -16.25 -8.11
C ALA A 517 30.57 -14.97 -8.95
N CYS A 518 29.67 -14.09 -8.53
CA CYS A 518 29.40 -12.83 -9.18
C CYS A 518 30.15 -11.66 -8.52
N HIS A 519 30.10 -11.56 -7.17
CA HIS A 519 30.60 -10.42 -6.43
C HIS A 519 32.13 -10.39 -6.21
N THR A 520 32.84 -11.46 -6.56
CA THR A 520 34.31 -11.44 -6.55
C THR A 520 34.90 -10.86 -7.83
N ASN A 521 34.21 -11.06 -8.97
CA ASN A 521 34.72 -10.72 -10.29
C ASN A 521 33.90 -9.65 -11.04
N GLY A 522 32.82 -9.12 -10.44
CA GLY A 522 31.96 -8.11 -11.07
C GLY A 522 31.11 -8.68 -12.22
N PHE A 523 30.80 -9.97 -12.21
CA PHE A 523 29.99 -10.60 -13.27
C PHE A 523 28.63 -9.91 -13.39
N ALA A 524 28.21 -9.67 -14.64
CA ALA A 524 26.95 -9.00 -14.98
C ALA A 524 26.73 -7.63 -14.28
N GLY A 525 27.82 -6.92 -13.95
CA GLY A 525 27.75 -5.62 -13.30
C GLY A 525 27.47 -5.69 -11.78
N SER A 526 27.71 -6.85 -11.16
CA SER A 526 27.60 -6.96 -9.69
C SER A 526 28.72 -6.14 -9.00
N PRO A 527 28.42 -5.44 -7.88
CA PRO A 527 29.44 -4.72 -7.12
C PRO A 527 30.48 -5.70 -6.57
N LEU A 528 31.74 -5.33 -6.65
CA LEU A 528 32.82 -6.16 -6.12
C LEU A 528 32.83 -6.14 -4.60
N LEU A 529 33.10 -7.26 -3.94
CA LEU A 529 33.20 -7.34 -2.49
C LEU A 529 34.17 -6.30 -1.90
N LYS A 530 35.28 -6.04 -2.59
CA LYS A 530 36.35 -5.14 -2.16
C LYS A 530 36.10 -3.66 -2.47
N ASP A 531 35.04 -3.32 -3.20
CA ASP A 531 34.75 -1.95 -3.59
C ASP A 531 33.90 -1.26 -2.53
N GLU A 532 34.59 -0.82 -1.45
CA GLU A 532 33.94 -0.11 -0.34
C GLU A 532 33.17 1.12 -0.82
N ALA A 533 33.71 1.88 -1.77
CA ALA A 533 33.07 3.09 -2.28
C ALA A 533 31.75 2.80 -3.00
N GLU A 534 31.69 1.74 -3.81
CA GLU A 534 30.45 1.32 -4.48
C GLU A 534 29.42 0.79 -3.46
N TRP A 535 29.85 0.09 -2.42
CA TRP A 535 28.94 -0.38 -1.37
C TRP A 535 28.40 0.77 -0.51
N ASP A 536 29.24 1.75 -0.14
CA ASP A 536 28.82 2.96 0.59
C ASP A 536 27.81 3.77 -0.25
N LEU A 537 28.08 3.90 -1.55
CA LEU A 537 27.16 4.57 -2.48
C LEU A 537 25.80 3.87 -2.52
N ARG A 538 25.79 2.54 -2.67
CA ARG A 538 24.53 1.76 -2.69
C ARG A 538 23.79 1.81 -1.37
N LEU A 539 24.52 1.77 -0.26
CA LEU A 539 23.95 1.88 1.08
C LEU A 539 23.29 3.26 1.27
N SER A 540 23.94 4.34 0.84
CA SER A 540 23.41 5.70 0.96
C SER A 540 22.17 5.94 0.10
N TYR A 541 22.12 5.36 -1.12
CA TYR A 541 20.97 5.54 -2.04
C TYR A 541 19.80 4.63 -1.77
N ARG A 542 20.03 3.41 -1.26
CA ARG A 542 18.99 2.38 -1.17
C ARG A 542 18.66 1.96 0.25
N GLY A 543 19.53 2.27 1.20
CA GLY A 543 19.43 1.72 2.54
C GLY A 543 19.76 0.22 2.62
N ARG A 544 20.11 -0.23 3.82
CA ARG A 544 20.47 -1.62 4.12
C ARG A 544 19.34 -2.60 3.78
N GLU A 545 18.14 -2.28 4.19
CA GLU A 545 16.95 -3.13 4.01
C GLU A 545 16.65 -3.41 2.53
N GLN A 546 16.76 -2.39 1.68
CA GLN A 546 16.55 -2.58 0.24
C GLN A 546 17.66 -3.44 -0.40
N LEU A 547 18.88 -3.36 0.10
CA LEU A 547 19.96 -4.23 -0.38
C LEU A 547 19.70 -5.70 0.00
N ILE A 548 19.22 -5.96 1.22
CA ILE A 548 18.81 -7.29 1.68
C ILE A 548 17.63 -7.80 0.86
N TYR A 549 16.62 -6.96 0.67
CA TYR A 549 15.46 -7.29 -0.15
C TYR A 549 15.87 -7.72 -1.57
N ASN A 550 16.73 -6.91 -2.22
CA ASN A 550 17.22 -7.21 -3.57
C ASN A 550 18.03 -8.51 -3.62
N ALA A 551 18.76 -8.81 -2.57
CA ALA A 551 19.51 -10.06 -2.48
C ALA A 551 18.59 -11.27 -2.30
N PHE A 552 17.52 -11.10 -1.51
CA PHE A 552 16.59 -12.20 -1.21
C PHE A 552 15.66 -12.51 -2.39
N TYR A 553 15.08 -11.48 -3.03
CA TYR A 553 14.11 -11.67 -4.11
C TYR A 553 14.69 -11.62 -5.51
N GLY A 554 15.95 -11.20 -5.63
CA GLY A 554 16.62 -10.98 -6.90
C GLY A 554 16.52 -9.52 -7.37
N TYR A 555 17.48 -9.08 -8.17
CA TYR A 555 17.50 -7.73 -8.73
C TYR A 555 18.22 -7.68 -10.08
N LYS A 556 17.53 -7.31 -11.16
CA LYS A 556 18.06 -7.32 -12.53
C LYS A 556 18.63 -8.70 -12.90
N ALA A 557 19.94 -8.77 -13.14
CA ALA A 557 20.62 -10.03 -13.45
C ALA A 557 20.96 -10.89 -12.21
N MET A 558 20.75 -10.38 -11.02
CA MET A 558 20.98 -11.12 -9.78
C MET A 558 19.80 -12.05 -9.49
N PRO A 559 20.02 -13.37 -9.41
CA PRO A 559 18.95 -14.31 -9.07
C PRO A 559 18.53 -14.15 -7.61
N ALA A 560 17.29 -14.54 -7.30
CA ALA A 560 16.79 -14.59 -5.93
C ALA A 560 17.74 -15.40 -5.03
N LYS A 561 18.03 -14.90 -3.84
CA LYS A 561 18.94 -15.48 -2.85
C LYS A 561 20.35 -15.79 -3.40
N GLY A 562 20.76 -15.12 -4.47
CA GLY A 562 22.01 -15.42 -5.16
C GLY A 562 22.06 -16.84 -5.78
N GLY A 563 20.90 -17.48 -5.99
CA GLY A 563 20.78 -18.87 -6.41
C GLY A 563 20.78 -19.91 -5.27
N CYS A 564 20.77 -19.48 -4.02
CA CYS A 564 20.64 -20.37 -2.86
C CYS A 564 19.18 -20.80 -2.67
N GLY A 565 18.83 -22.01 -3.06
CA GLY A 565 17.45 -22.50 -2.95
C GLY A 565 16.96 -22.71 -1.51
N ASP A 566 17.88 -22.95 -0.56
CA ASP A 566 17.61 -23.32 0.83
C ASP A 566 18.00 -22.24 1.86
N CYS A 567 18.50 -21.07 1.42
CA CYS A 567 18.86 -20.00 2.36
C CYS A 567 17.62 -19.36 2.97
N SER A 568 17.66 -19.19 4.29
CA SER A 568 16.71 -18.38 5.03
C SER A 568 16.91 -16.88 4.76
N TYR A 569 15.93 -16.04 5.12
CA TYR A 569 16.08 -14.59 5.06
C TYR A 569 17.25 -14.10 5.92
N GLU A 570 17.36 -14.61 7.14
CA GLU A 570 18.43 -14.27 8.09
C GLU A 570 19.83 -14.61 7.54
N GLU A 571 19.97 -15.74 6.84
CA GLU A 571 21.23 -16.14 6.20
C GLU A 571 21.61 -15.20 5.06
N ILE A 572 20.64 -14.75 4.25
CA ILE A 572 20.86 -13.75 3.21
C ILE A 572 21.18 -12.39 3.82
N GLU A 573 20.46 -11.97 4.86
CA GLU A 573 20.73 -10.75 5.63
C GLU A 573 22.18 -10.75 6.16
N LYS A 574 22.59 -11.81 6.86
CA LYS A 574 23.97 -11.97 7.33
C LYS A 574 25.00 -11.93 6.19
N SER A 575 24.64 -12.44 5.02
CA SER A 575 25.50 -12.42 3.84
C SER A 575 25.66 -11.01 3.24
N VAL A 576 24.58 -10.24 3.21
CA VAL A 576 24.63 -8.82 2.79
C VAL A 576 25.44 -8.01 3.80
N ASP A 577 25.21 -8.19 5.09
CA ASP A 577 25.99 -7.54 6.15
C ASP A 577 27.48 -7.88 6.06
N TYR A 578 27.81 -9.14 5.75
CA TYR A 578 29.18 -9.54 5.51
C TYR A 578 29.81 -8.75 4.34
N MET A 579 29.07 -8.54 3.24
CA MET A 579 29.56 -7.77 2.09
C MET A 579 29.70 -6.28 2.40
N LEU A 580 28.73 -5.69 3.12
CA LEU A 580 28.76 -4.28 3.52
C LEU A 580 29.87 -3.96 4.52
N ASN A 581 30.20 -4.89 5.41
CA ASN A 581 31.20 -4.70 6.46
C ASN A 581 32.56 -5.32 6.11
N PHE A 582 32.73 -5.80 4.88
CA PHE A 582 33.98 -6.43 4.48
C PHE A 582 35.13 -5.42 4.44
N LYS A 583 36.16 -5.67 5.22
CA LYS A 583 37.44 -4.95 5.15
C LYS A 583 38.47 -5.84 4.49
N ASP A 584 39.08 -5.36 3.39
CA ASP A 584 40.18 -6.11 2.73
C ASP A 584 41.36 -6.20 3.71
N PRO A 585 41.81 -7.39 4.10
CA PRO A 585 42.93 -7.52 5.05
C PRO A 585 44.26 -7.03 4.45
N GLY A 586 44.27 -6.54 3.20
CA GLY A 586 45.49 -6.17 2.50
C GLY A 586 46.34 -7.38 2.14
N PRO A 587 47.40 -7.23 1.32
CA PRO A 587 48.32 -8.31 1.05
C PRO A 587 49.05 -8.68 2.34
N THR A 588 48.76 -9.84 2.90
CA THR A 588 49.59 -10.43 3.96
C THR A 588 50.97 -10.62 3.37
N GLY A 589 51.91 -9.74 3.77
CA GLY A 589 53.31 -9.85 3.38
C GLY A 589 53.80 -11.27 3.69
N GLY A 590 54.19 -11.98 2.64
CA GLY A 590 54.73 -13.32 2.70
C GLY A 590 56.10 -13.39 3.34
#